data_ead2559144b03112ecc1dee426e362a7
#
_entry.id   ead2559144b03112ecc1dee426e362a7
#
_cell.length_a   1.000
_cell.length_b   1.000
_cell.length_c   1.000
_cell.angle_alpha   90.00
_cell.angle_beta   90.00
_cell.angle_gamma   90.00
#
_symmetry.space_group_name_H-M   'P 1'
#
loop_
_entity.id
_entity.type
_entity.pdbx_description
1 polymer ?
#
loop_
_entity_poly.entity_id
_entity_poly.type
_entity_poly.pdbx_seq_one_letter_code
_entity_poly.pdbx_strand_id
1 'polypeptide(L)'
;MIVNADQFQESTPVTKNPAPALRHDSILSTVGGTPLVRLNRLAPPGVRVYVKAEAFNPMGSVKDRLALGMIEYAEQHGLLKPGQTVIEATSGNTGLGLAMVCAAKGYPFICVMSEAFSIERRKMMRFLGAKVVLTNPAHKFGGMLQTLMALKEKHGYYWPNQFENEANAWIHRQTTAPEILEAMAGDRLDYFVCAYGTGGTLKGVGQVLREAQPETKLLLCEPSNAPLLLSGVKTDYADDGSITKESHPVFRPHLLQGWTPDFVPAMVEHATQHGLYDELQHVSGDEAVAMAQELARSEGIFTGTSGGGVLHVALRKAATLAEGSTMVVMLPDTGERYLSTPLFDDVPADMTAEEQALVEGLPETVAFPQPLPEPNDEGRALVAEFVASDKVTVVAMESCEFCWTAFKFLDAIGVAHSKLNFDALEYAPKNKGNVIRASVQELTDTKTFPQIFVNGEFIGGAADACIKWKKGELQPLLEAAGVGDGSWNGYEGDPFEFLPKWMTKNPLRTR
;
A
#
# COMPACT_ATOMS: atom_id res chain seq x y z
N MET A 1 -25.07 -13.94 -4.35
CA MET A 1 -24.95 -15.34 -4.77
C MET A 1 -23.48 -15.57 -5.01
N ILE A 2 -22.86 -16.52 -4.34
CA ILE A 2 -21.47 -16.91 -4.54
C ILE A 2 -21.46 -17.82 -5.77
N VAL A 3 -20.52 -17.61 -6.69
CA VAL A 3 -20.41 -18.44 -7.90
C VAL A 3 -19.47 -19.58 -7.61
N ASN A 4 -20.00 -20.73 -7.22
CA ASN A 4 -19.23 -21.95 -6.99
C ASN A 4 -18.84 -22.62 -8.31
N ALA A 5 -17.87 -23.55 -8.28
CA ALA A 5 -17.38 -24.23 -9.48
C ALA A 5 -18.51 -24.86 -10.32
N ASP A 6 -19.52 -25.45 -9.68
CA ASP A 6 -20.66 -26.08 -10.35
C ASP A 6 -21.64 -25.11 -10.99
N GLN A 7 -21.61 -23.83 -10.60
CA GLN A 7 -22.49 -22.76 -11.10
C GLN A 7 -21.77 -21.80 -12.05
N PHE A 8 -20.45 -21.99 -12.23
CA PHE A 8 -19.65 -21.13 -13.08
C PHE A 8 -19.95 -21.39 -14.54
N GLN A 9 -20.45 -20.36 -15.23
CA GLN A 9 -20.61 -20.38 -16.69
C GLN A 9 -19.45 -19.61 -17.30
N GLU A 10 -18.72 -20.21 -18.24
CA GLU A 10 -17.67 -19.52 -18.95
C GLU A 10 -18.24 -18.29 -19.66
N SER A 11 -17.68 -17.14 -19.33
CA SER A 11 -18.05 -15.88 -19.95
C SER A 11 -17.16 -15.62 -21.19
N THR A 12 -17.56 -14.64 -21.99
CA THR A 12 -16.75 -14.17 -23.11
C THR A 12 -15.35 -13.80 -22.62
N PRO A 13 -14.27 -14.24 -23.31
CA PRO A 13 -12.91 -13.93 -22.88
C PRO A 13 -12.74 -12.44 -22.61
N VAL A 14 -12.08 -12.11 -21.49
CA VAL A 14 -11.56 -10.76 -21.27
C VAL A 14 -10.72 -10.38 -22.48
N THR A 15 -10.91 -9.21 -23.02
CA THR A 15 -10.17 -8.74 -24.20
C THR A 15 -8.68 -8.96 -23.94
N LYS A 16 -8.04 -9.89 -24.70
CA LYS A 16 -6.60 -10.07 -24.63
C LYS A 16 -5.96 -8.71 -24.83
N ASN A 17 -5.12 -8.29 -23.89
CA ASN A 17 -4.29 -7.12 -24.12
C ASN A 17 -3.39 -7.43 -25.33
N PRO A 18 -3.56 -6.79 -26.50
CA PRO A 18 -2.58 -6.88 -27.56
C PRO A 18 -1.24 -6.36 -27.01
N ALA A 19 -0.14 -6.60 -27.75
CA ALA A 19 1.18 -6.05 -27.43
C ALA A 19 1.06 -4.64 -26.81
N PRO A 20 1.85 -4.28 -25.78
CA PRO A 20 1.57 -3.15 -24.88
C PRO A 20 1.18 -1.90 -25.65
N ALA A 21 -0.10 -1.58 -25.61
CA ALA A 21 -0.61 -0.37 -26.23
C ALA A 21 0.02 0.82 -25.48
N LEU A 22 0.58 1.77 -26.21
CA LEU A 22 1.12 3.00 -25.62
C LEU A 22 0.02 3.96 -25.13
N ARG A 23 -1.23 3.65 -25.47
CA ARG A 23 -2.41 4.45 -25.12
C ARG A 23 -3.54 3.54 -24.66
N HIS A 24 -4.06 3.81 -23.48
CA HIS A 24 -5.14 3.07 -22.85
C HIS A 24 -6.33 4.00 -22.57
N ASP A 25 -7.54 3.51 -22.76
CA ASP A 25 -8.76 4.28 -22.51
C ASP A 25 -9.17 4.26 -21.02
N SER A 26 -8.62 3.32 -20.25
CA SER A 26 -8.89 3.17 -18.83
C SER A 26 -7.69 2.55 -18.11
N ILE A 27 -7.52 2.87 -16.82
CA ILE A 27 -6.54 2.18 -15.97
C ILE A 27 -6.79 0.66 -15.91
N LEU A 28 -8.03 0.22 -16.09
CA LEU A 28 -8.41 -1.19 -16.06
C LEU A 28 -7.78 -1.99 -17.22
N SER A 29 -7.59 -1.36 -18.37
CA SER A 29 -6.95 -2.01 -19.53
C SER A 29 -5.42 -2.18 -19.37
N THR A 30 -4.84 -1.66 -18.29
CA THR A 30 -3.43 -1.88 -17.95
C THR A 30 -3.23 -3.05 -16.98
N VAL A 31 -4.31 -3.70 -16.54
CA VAL A 31 -4.24 -4.88 -15.66
C VAL A 31 -3.81 -6.09 -16.51
N GLY A 32 -2.78 -6.78 -16.08
CA GLY A 32 -2.19 -7.88 -16.83
C GLY A 32 -1.08 -7.44 -17.79
N GLY A 33 -0.70 -8.31 -18.74
CA GLY A 33 0.43 -8.05 -19.62
C GLY A 33 1.76 -7.88 -18.87
N THR A 34 1.88 -8.44 -17.66
CA THR A 34 3.06 -8.28 -16.82
C THR A 34 4.26 -9.04 -17.37
N PRO A 35 5.49 -8.50 -17.25
CA PRO A 35 6.65 -9.11 -17.89
C PRO A 35 7.13 -10.39 -17.19
N LEU A 36 7.76 -11.26 -17.99
CA LEU A 36 8.70 -12.26 -17.49
C LEU A 36 10.12 -11.67 -17.54
N VAL A 37 10.77 -11.58 -16.37
CA VAL A 37 12.12 -11.04 -16.24
C VAL A 37 13.09 -12.17 -15.88
N ARG A 38 14.14 -12.35 -16.70
CA ARG A 38 15.17 -13.35 -16.43
C ARG A 38 16.07 -12.91 -15.28
N LEU A 39 16.35 -13.84 -14.37
CA LEU A 39 17.39 -13.65 -13.37
C LEU A 39 18.76 -13.95 -13.96
N ASN A 40 19.71 -13.05 -13.80
CA ASN A 40 21.03 -13.16 -14.42
C ASN A 40 22.14 -13.43 -13.40
N ARG A 41 21.94 -13.13 -12.14
CA ARG A 41 22.94 -13.24 -11.06
C ARG A 41 22.59 -14.31 -10.03
N LEU A 42 21.30 -14.51 -9.74
CA LEU A 42 20.84 -15.45 -8.73
C LEU A 42 20.53 -16.83 -9.29
N ALA A 43 20.22 -16.94 -10.57
CA ALA A 43 19.95 -18.24 -11.20
C ALA A 43 21.20 -19.12 -11.16
N PRO A 44 21.08 -20.43 -10.82
CA PRO A 44 22.18 -21.38 -10.92
C PRO A 44 22.71 -21.48 -12.36
N PRO A 45 24.01 -21.74 -12.55
CA PRO A 45 24.57 -21.93 -13.89
C PRO A 45 23.82 -23.00 -14.68
N GLY A 46 23.56 -22.74 -15.95
CA GLY A 46 22.88 -23.65 -16.85
C GLY A 46 21.35 -23.71 -16.70
N VAL A 47 20.75 -23.11 -15.69
CA VAL A 47 19.28 -23.06 -15.52
C VAL A 47 18.76 -21.65 -15.78
N ARG A 48 17.68 -21.57 -16.55
CA ARG A 48 17.02 -20.31 -16.86
C ARG A 48 15.85 -20.09 -15.88
N VAL A 49 15.96 -19.09 -15.02
CA VAL A 49 14.91 -18.71 -14.08
C VAL A 49 14.32 -17.37 -14.49
N TYR A 50 13.02 -17.34 -14.73
CA TYR A 50 12.25 -16.13 -15.03
C TYR A 50 11.29 -15.83 -13.89
N VAL A 51 11.12 -14.58 -13.58
CA VAL A 51 10.11 -14.13 -12.63
C VAL A 51 8.96 -13.44 -13.33
N LYS A 52 7.73 -13.85 -13.04
CA LYS A 52 6.50 -13.20 -13.49
C LYS A 52 6.23 -12.03 -12.53
N ALA A 53 6.54 -10.83 -12.96
CA ALA A 53 6.59 -9.63 -12.11
C ALA A 53 5.22 -8.96 -12.02
N GLU A 54 4.36 -9.41 -11.12
CA GLU A 54 3.00 -8.87 -10.92
C GLU A 54 2.97 -7.48 -10.28
N ALA A 55 4.12 -6.97 -9.82
CA ALA A 55 4.28 -5.58 -9.43
C ALA A 55 4.00 -4.57 -10.56
N PHE A 56 4.02 -5.00 -11.81
CA PHE A 56 3.71 -4.16 -12.99
C PHE A 56 2.21 -3.96 -13.22
N ASN A 57 1.33 -4.60 -12.46
CA ASN A 57 -0.07 -4.23 -12.44
C ASN A 57 -0.26 -2.81 -11.85
N PRO A 58 -1.33 -2.07 -12.20
CA PRO A 58 -1.49 -0.65 -11.82
C PRO A 58 -1.50 -0.39 -10.31
N MET A 59 -2.02 -1.32 -9.50
CA MET A 59 -1.89 -1.25 -8.04
C MET A 59 -0.75 -2.12 -7.52
N GLY A 60 0.18 -2.53 -8.36
CA GLY A 60 1.42 -3.22 -8.01
C GLY A 60 1.23 -4.62 -7.45
N SER A 61 0.20 -5.37 -7.84
CA SER A 61 0.03 -6.75 -7.40
C SER A 61 -0.82 -7.62 -8.31
N VAL A 62 -0.65 -8.93 -8.19
CA VAL A 62 -1.48 -9.96 -8.81
C VAL A 62 -2.98 -9.83 -8.47
N LYS A 63 -3.31 -9.15 -7.37
CA LYS A 63 -4.69 -8.99 -6.92
C LYS A 63 -5.51 -8.01 -7.76
N ASP A 64 -4.86 -7.20 -8.57
CA ASP A 64 -5.54 -6.34 -9.55
C ASP A 64 -6.30 -7.18 -10.57
N ARG A 65 -5.72 -8.33 -10.97
CA ARG A 65 -6.35 -9.29 -11.89
C ARG A 65 -7.63 -9.86 -11.31
N LEU A 66 -7.57 -10.41 -10.09
CA LEU A 66 -8.77 -11.02 -9.49
C LEU A 66 -9.84 -9.98 -9.18
N ALA A 67 -9.45 -8.76 -8.77
CA ALA A 67 -10.39 -7.68 -8.53
C ALA A 67 -11.16 -7.32 -9.81
N LEU A 68 -10.43 -7.13 -10.93
CA LEU A 68 -11.03 -6.88 -12.23
C LEU A 68 -11.92 -8.06 -12.66
N GLY A 69 -11.39 -9.28 -12.61
CA GLY A 69 -12.10 -10.48 -13.04
C GLY A 69 -13.39 -10.72 -12.29
N MET A 70 -13.38 -10.60 -10.95
CA MET A 70 -14.58 -10.79 -10.14
C MET A 70 -15.65 -9.74 -10.40
N ILE A 71 -15.28 -8.48 -10.59
CA ILE A 71 -16.24 -7.40 -10.86
C ILE A 71 -16.81 -7.53 -12.28
N GLU A 72 -15.98 -7.75 -13.29
CA GLU A 72 -16.45 -7.91 -14.69
C GLU A 72 -17.30 -9.16 -14.87
N TYR A 73 -16.92 -10.27 -14.26
CA TYR A 73 -17.75 -11.46 -14.24
C TYR A 73 -19.13 -11.18 -13.63
N ALA A 74 -19.15 -10.47 -12.48
CA ALA A 74 -20.40 -10.14 -11.81
C ALA A 74 -21.31 -9.21 -12.64
N GLU A 75 -20.73 -8.25 -13.33
CA GLU A 75 -21.46 -7.36 -14.26
C GLU A 75 -22.06 -8.16 -15.43
N GLN A 76 -21.26 -9.01 -16.08
CA GLN A 76 -21.68 -9.81 -17.24
C GLN A 76 -22.82 -10.77 -16.91
N HIS A 77 -22.86 -11.29 -15.68
CA HIS A 77 -23.89 -12.22 -15.22
C HIS A 77 -25.02 -11.58 -14.41
N GLY A 78 -25.06 -10.22 -14.34
CA GLY A 78 -26.10 -9.49 -13.63
C GLY A 78 -26.10 -9.69 -12.10
N LEU A 79 -25.00 -10.17 -11.54
CA LEU A 79 -24.82 -10.37 -10.09
C LEU A 79 -24.55 -9.07 -9.36
N LEU A 80 -23.90 -8.12 -10.02
CA LEU A 80 -23.60 -6.77 -9.55
C LEU A 80 -24.44 -5.77 -10.35
N LYS A 81 -25.29 -5.01 -9.65
CA LYS A 81 -26.13 -3.97 -10.29
C LYS A 81 -25.37 -2.65 -10.40
N PRO A 82 -25.62 -1.83 -11.43
CA PRO A 82 -25.04 -0.50 -11.54
C PRO A 82 -25.25 0.33 -10.25
N GLY A 83 -24.18 0.91 -9.71
CA GLY A 83 -24.21 1.71 -8.48
C GLY A 83 -24.38 0.92 -7.18
N GLN A 84 -24.51 -0.41 -7.21
CA GLN A 84 -24.54 -1.24 -6.01
C GLN A 84 -23.20 -1.19 -5.27
N THR A 85 -23.24 -1.07 -3.95
CA THR A 85 -22.01 -1.07 -3.13
C THR A 85 -21.38 -2.46 -3.12
N VAL A 86 -20.09 -2.50 -3.40
CA VAL A 86 -19.23 -3.69 -3.26
C VAL A 86 -18.63 -3.71 -1.86
N ILE A 87 -18.59 -4.87 -1.22
CA ILE A 87 -17.98 -5.05 0.12
C ILE A 87 -17.07 -6.27 0.13
N GLU A 88 -15.87 -6.16 0.72
CA GLU A 88 -14.94 -7.29 0.86
C GLU A 88 -14.20 -7.26 2.20
N ALA A 89 -13.96 -8.46 2.77
CA ALA A 89 -13.14 -8.65 3.97
C ALA A 89 -11.69 -8.92 3.56
N THR A 90 -10.84 -7.91 3.67
CA THR A 90 -9.44 -8.01 3.22
C THR A 90 -8.54 -7.00 3.90
N SER A 91 -7.33 -7.40 4.18
CA SER A 91 -6.30 -6.53 4.79
C SER A 91 -5.22 -6.08 3.82
N GLY A 92 -5.28 -6.55 2.58
CA GLY A 92 -4.13 -6.46 1.67
C GLY A 92 -4.45 -5.96 0.26
N ASN A 93 -3.70 -6.55 -0.65
CA ASN A 93 -3.69 -6.17 -2.06
C ASN A 93 -5.06 -6.30 -2.75
N THR A 94 -5.89 -7.26 -2.33
CA THR A 94 -7.26 -7.40 -2.87
C THR A 94 -8.10 -6.14 -2.61
N GLY A 95 -7.98 -5.55 -1.42
CA GLY A 95 -8.68 -4.30 -1.09
C GLY A 95 -8.24 -3.14 -1.97
N LEU A 96 -6.95 -3.05 -2.29
CA LEU A 96 -6.41 -2.02 -3.19
C LEU A 96 -6.88 -2.24 -4.64
N GLY A 97 -6.82 -3.48 -5.14
CA GLY A 97 -7.32 -3.81 -6.46
C GLY A 97 -8.82 -3.52 -6.60
N LEU A 98 -9.65 -3.94 -5.62
CA LEU A 98 -11.09 -3.64 -5.62
C LEU A 98 -11.37 -2.14 -5.50
N ALA A 99 -10.62 -1.40 -4.69
CA ALA A 99 -10.76 0.06 -4.58
C ALA A 99 -10.50 0.73 -5.94
N MET A 100 -9.44 0.34 -6.65
CA MET A 100 -9.14 0.84 -7.99
C MET A 100 -10.24 0.49 -9.00
N VAL A 101 -10.63 -0.79 -9.07
CA VAL A 101 -11.65 -1.25 -10.04
C VAL A 101 -12.99 -0.57 -9.79
N CYS A 102 -13.42 -0.50 -8.54
CA CYS A 102 -14.66 0.15 -8.16
C CYS A 102 -14.64 1.65 -8.44
N ALA A 103 -13.52 2.35 -8.14
CA ALA A 103 -13.36 3.76 -8.47
C ALA A 103 -13.46 3.99 -9.98
N ALA A 104 -12.78 3.19 -10.80
CA ALA A 104 -12.78 3.31 -12.26
C ALA A 104 -14.15 3.00 -12.89
N LYS A 105 -14.93 2.09 -12.29
CA LYS A 105 -16.25 1.68 -12.78
C LYS A 105 -17.42 2.43 -12.11
N GLY A 106 -17.14 3.30 -11.13
CA GLY A 106 -18.17 4.08 -10.43
C GLY A 106 -18.96 3.32 -9.36
N TYR A 107 -18.43 2.23 -8.82
CA TYR A 107 -19.03 1.50 -7.70
C TYR A 107 -18.54 2.03 -6.35
N PRO A 108 -19.42 2.28 -5.37
CA PRO A 108 -19.00 2.46 -3.98
C PRO A 108 -18.33 1.19 -3.46
N PHE A 109 -17.19 1.32 -2.77
CA PHE A 109 -16.49 0.17 -2.19
C PHE A 109 -16.33 0.32 -0.67
N ILE A 110 -16.57 -0.77 0.05
CA ILE A 110 -16.35 -0.90 1.50
C ILE A 110 -15.35 -2.03 1.74
N CYS A 111 -14.24 -1.70 2.38
CA CYS A 111 -13.27 -2.68 2.85
C CYS A 111 -13.48 -2.91 4.35
N VAL A 112 -13.69 -4.16 4.76
CA VAL A 112 -13.68 -4.57 6.17
C VAL A 112 -12.33 -5.15 6.52
N MET A 113 -11.61 -4.56 7.49
CA MET A 113 -10.27 -5.02 7.87
C MET A 113 -9.99 -4.86 9.35
N SER A 114 -9.11 -5.68 9.90
CA SER A 114 -8.69 -5.56 11.30
C SER A 114 -7.81 -4.33 11.53
N GLU A 115 -7.92 -3.73 12.73
CA GLU A 115 -7.07 -2.62 13.18
C GLU A 115 -5.58 -3.00 13.29
N ALA A 116 -5.24 -4.27 13.35
CA ALA A 116 -3.84 -4.73 13.41
C ALA A 116 -3.08 -4.53 12.10
N PHE A 117 -3.78 -4.33 10.98
CA PHE A 117 -3.14 -4.23 9.68
C PHE A 117 -2.68 -2.81 9.33
N SER A 118 -1.79 -2.72 8.32
CA SER A 118 -1.09 -1.52 7.87
C SER A 118 -1.96 -0.27 7.74
N ILE A 119 -1.52 0.81 8.37
CA ILE A 119 -2.14 2.15 8.27
C ILE A 119 -2.03 2.69 6.85
N GLU A 120 -0.92 2.41 6.16
CA GLU A 120 -0.65 2.85 4.79
C GLU A 120 -1.72 2.31 3.84
N ARG A 121 -2.03 1.02 3.93
CA ARG A 121 -3.08 0.40 3.09
C ARG A 121 -4.45 1.01 3.32
N ARG A 122 -4.80 1.34 4.59
CA ARG A 122 -6.05 2.06 4.89
C ARG A 122 -6.11 3.43 4.22
N LYS A 123 -4.99 4.17 4.26
CA LYS A 123 -4.89 5.49 3.62
C LYS A 123 -4.98 5.37 2.10
N MET A 124 -4.31 4.40 1.50
CA MET A 124 -4.37 4.16 0.05
C MET A 124 -5.79 3.81 -0.41
N MET A 125 -6.49 2.90 0.27
CA MET A 125 -7.87 2.56 -0.05
C MET A 125 -8.80 3.75 0.08
N ARG A 126 -8.69 4.54 1.16
CA ARG A 126 -9.47 5.77 1.33
C ARG A 126 -9.16 6.82 0.27
N PHE A 127 -7.91 6.95 -0.13
CA PHE A 127 -7.49 7.86 -1.21
C PHE A 127 -8.12 7.48 -2.55
N LEU A 128 -8.34 6.20 -2.80
CA LEU A 128 -9.10 5.67 -3.95
C LEU A 128 -10.63 5.76 -3.77
N GLY A 129 -11.14 6.39 -2.70
CA GLY A 129 -12.56 6.60 -2.47
C GLY A 129 -13.26 5.48 -1.68
N ALA A 130 -12.55 4.43 -1.25
CA ALA A 130 -13.14 3.36 -0.47
C ALA A 130 -13.47 3.78 0.97
N LYS A 131 -14.55 3.25 1.53
CA LYS A 131 -14.80 3.29 2.97
C LYS A 131 -14.08 2.11 3.64
N VAL A 132 -13.42 2.37 4.77
CA VAL A 132 -12.71 1.34 5.54
C VAL A 132 -13.37 1.18 6.90
N VAL A 133 -13.96 0.01 7.11
CA VAL A 133 -14.55 -0.42 8.38
C VAL A 133 -13.51 -1.23 9.14
N LEU A 134 -13.20 -0.82 10.37
CA LEU A 134 -12.20 -1.47 11.20
C LEU A 134 -12.86 -2.41 12.20
N THR A 135 -12.22 -3.57 12.41
CA THR A 135 -12.66 -4.58 13.38
C THR A 135 -11.58 -4.83 14.45
N ASN A 136 -12.02 -5.25 15.62
CA ASN A 136 -11.11 -5.54 16.73
C ASN A 136 -10.17 -6.71 16.36
N PRO A 137 -8.84 -6.55 16.53
CA PRO A 137 -7.85 -7.58 16.23
C PRO A 137 -8.06 -8.92 16.95
N ALA A 138 -8.63 -8.88 18.15
CA ALA A 138 -8.92 -10.09 18.93
C ALA A 138 -9.87 -11.07 18.20
N HIS A 139 -10.71 -10.56 17.30
CA HIS A 139 -11.67 -11.37 16.53
C HIS A 139 -11.10 -11.93 15.22
N LYS A 140 -9.84 -11.64 14.88
CA LYS A 140 -9.13 -12.15 13.69
C LYS A 140 -9.94 -12.01 12.39
N PHE A 141 -9.78 -12.96 11.45
CA PHE A 141 -10.52 -12.98 10.20
C PHE A 141 -12.03 -13.24 10.42
N GLY A 142 -12.40 -14.09 11.37
CA GLY A 142 -13.80 -14.35 11.70
C GLY A 142 -14.59 -13.10 12.07
N GLY A 143 -13.99 -12.15 12.80
CA GLY A 143 -14.63 -10.86 13.12
C GLY A 143 -14.83 -9.96 11.90
N MET A 144 -13.88 -9.98 10.97
CA MET A 144 -14.01 -9.26 9.70
C MET A 144 -15.17 -9.82 8.87
N LEU A 145 -15.23 -11.15 8.74
CA LEU A 145 -16.29 -11.84 8.00
C LEU A 145 -17.66 -11.62 8.63
N GLN A 146 -17.77 -11.71 9.95
CA GLN A 146 -19.02 -11.48 10.68
C GLN A 146 -19.54 -10.06 10.47
N THR A 147 -18.66 -9.06 10.51
CA THR A 147 -19.01 -7.66 10.25
C THR A 147 -19.44 -7.46 8.79
N LEU A 148 -18.73 -8.08 7.84
CA LEU A 148 -19.08 -8.05 6.42
C LEU A 148 -20.48 -8.63 6.20
N MET A 149 -20.75 -9.83 6.74
CA MET A 149 -22.04 -10.51 6.57
C MET A 149 -23.21 -9.69 7.12
N ALA A 150 -23.04 -9.09 8.31
CA ALA A 150 -24.04 -8.22 8.91
C ALA A 150 -24.33 -6.98 8.04
N LEU A 151 -23.29 -6.35 7.48
CA LEU A 151 -23.45 -5.20 6.58
C LEU A 151 -24.08 -5.60 5.24
N LYS A 152 -23.68 -6.73 4.66
CA LYS A 152 -24.25 -7.29 3.43
C LYS A 152 -25.74 -7.57 3.59
N GLU A 153 -26.14 -8.25 4.67
CA GLU A 153 -27.54 -8.59 4.95
C GLU A 153 -28.38 -7.32 5.16
N LYS A 154 -27.89 -6.39 5.99
CA LYS A 154 -28.59 -5.15 6.32
C LYS A 154 -28.82 -4.23 5.12
N HIS A 155 -27.87 -4.18 4.17
CA HIS A 155 -27.85 -3.16 3.12
C HIS A 155 -27.95 -3.72 1.69
N GLY A 156 -27.92 -5.04 1.50
CA GLY A 156 -27.95 -5.66 0.17
C GLY A 156 -26.68 -5.43 -0.66
N TYR A 157 -25.51 -5.31 0.01
CA TYR A 157 -24.24 -5.10 -0.68
C TYR A 157 -23.81 -6.34 -1.46
N TYR A 158 -23.10 -6.13 -2.58
CA TYR A 158 -22.48 -7.21 -3.32
C TYR A 158 -21.14 -7.60 -2.68
N TRP A 159 -20.96 -8.88 -2.38
CA TRP A 159 -19.74 -9.45 -1.85
C TRP A 159 -19.08 -10.35 -2.91
N PRO A 160 -17.90 -9.97 -3.46
CA PRO A 160 -17.17 -10.77 -4.43
C PRO A 160 -16.71 -12.11 -3.90
N ASN A 161 -16.38 -12.22 -2.60
CA ASN A 161 -15.87 -13.42 -1.92
C ASN A 161 -14.65 -14.05 -2.63
N GLN A 162 -13.50 -13.42 -2.47
CA GLN A 162 -12.26 -13.81 -3.15
C GLN A 162 -11.82 -15.25 -2.94
N PHE A 163 -12.25 -15.91 -1.85
CA PHE A 163 -11.82 -17.27 -1.49
C PHE A 163 -12.63 -18.38 -2.16
N GLU A 164 -13.86 -18.10 -2.58
CA GLU A 164 -14.78 -19.10 -3.12
C GLU A 164 -15.24 -18.77 -4.54
N ASN A 165 -15.08 -17.54 -4.99
CA ASN A 165 -15.53 -17.10 -6.30
C ASN A 165 -14.63 -17.62 -7.42
N GLU A 166 -15.17 -18.50 -8.26
CA GLU A 166 -14.46 -19.12 -9.38
C GLU A 166 -13.94 -18.09 -10.41
N ALA A 167 -14.52 -16.91 -10.50
CA ALA A 167 -14.03 -15.80 -11.30
C ALA A 167 -12.57 -15.40 -10.94
N ASN A 168 -12.12 -15.69 -9.71
CA ASN A 168 -10.73 -15.53 -9.31
C ASN A 168 -9.79 -16.49 -10.08
N ALA A 169 -10.11 -17.76 -10.18
CA ALA A 169 -9.31 -18.71 -10.99
C ALA A 169 -9.49 -18.45 -12.49
N TRP A 170 -10.69 -18.10 -12.91
CA TRP A 170 -11.02 -17.82 -14.31
C TRP A 170 -10.17 -16.70 -14.90
N ILE A 171 -9.97 -15.57 -14.20
CA ILE A 171 -9.14 -14.47 -14.73
C ILE A 171 -7.68 -14.91 -14.96
N HIS A 172 -7.15 -15.82 -14.14
CA HIS A 172 -5.82 -16.36 -14.31
C HIS A 172 -5.75 -17.33 -15.50
N ARG A 173 -6.83 -18.09 -15.78
CA ARG A 173 -6.95 -18.88 -17.01
C ARG A 173 -6.97 -18.00 -18.25
N GLN A 174 -7.65 -16.86 -18.18
CA GLN A 174 -7.82 -15.96 -19.34
C GLN A 174 -6.61 -15.05 -19.59
N THR A 175 -5.81 -14.76 -18.57
CA THR A 175 -4.73 -13.76 -18.67
C THR A 175 -3.38 -14.31 -18.26
N THR A 176 -3.17 -14.63 -16.98
CA THR A 176 -1.84 -14.98 -16.42
C THR A 176 -1.22 -16.20 -17.12
N ALA A 177 -1.98 -17.27 -17.30
CA ALA A 177 -1.47 -18.50 -17.94
C ALA A 177 -1.16 -18.28 -19.43
N PRO A 178 -2.04 -17.69 -20.24
CA PRO A 178 -1.73 -17.34 -21.63
C PRO A 178 -0.51 -16.43 -21.77
N GLU A 179 -0.36 -15.42 -20.91
CA GLU A 179 0.82 -14.53 -20.90
C GLU A 179 2.12 -15.31 -20.66
N ILE A 180 2.11 -16.27 -19.72
CA ILE A 180 3.27 -17.13 -19.44
C ILE A 180 3.58 -18.00 -20.67
N LEU A 181 2.58 -18.65 -21.24
CA LEU A 181 2.75 -19.53 -22.42
C LEU A 181 3.23 -18.75 -23.64
N GLU A 182 2.70 -17.55 -23.87
CA GLU A 182 3.12 -16.67 -24.97
C GLU A 182 4.57 -16.19 -24.79
N ALA A 183 4.93 -15.76 -23.58
CA ALA A 183 6.29 -15.30 -23.27
C ALA A 183 7.33 -16.43 -23.31
N MET A 184 6.89 -17.69 -23.11
CA MET A 184 7.72 -18.88 -23.20
C MET A 184 7.64 -19.56 -24.58
N ALA A 185 7.00 -18.94 -25.58
CA ALA A 185 6.84 -19.53 -26.90
C ALA A 185 8.20 -19.85 -27.54
N GLY A 186 8.41 -21.09 -27.90
CA GLY A 186 9.68 -21.62 -28.45
C GLY A 186 10.64 -22.17 -27.39
N ASP A 187 10.38 -21.96 -26.10
CA ASP A 187 11.14 -22.55 -25.01
C ASP A 187 10.28 -23.59 -24.26
N ARG A 188 10.95 -24.64 -23.73
CA ARG A 188 10.28 -25.57 -22.81
C ARG A 188 10.19 -24.97 -21.44
N LEU A 189 9.00 -24.99 -20.81
CA LEU A 189 8.80 -24.66 -19.42
C LEU A 189 8.83 -25.94 -18.58
N ASP A 190 9.88 -26.13 -17.78
CA ASP A 190 10.02 -27.31 -16.93
C ASP A 190 9.29 -27.14 -15.59
N TYR A 191 9.34 -25.94 -15.01
CA TYR A 191 8.72 -25.65 -13.72
C TYR A 191 7.96 -24.33 -13.71
N PHE A 192 6.75 -24.34 -13.16
CA PHE A 192 6.06 -23.17 -12.68
C PHE A 192 6.00 -23.21 -11.16
N VAL A 193 6.46 -22.13 -10.49
CA VAL A 193 6.54 -22.04 -9.02
C VAL A 193 5.65 -20.93 -8.50
N CYS A 194 4.74 -21.28 -7.60
CA CYS A 194 3.86 -20.31 -6.95
C CYS A 194 3.55 -20.71 -5.51
N ALA A 195 2.92 -19.81 -4.77
CA ALA A 195 2.31 -20.08 -3.48
C ALA A 195 0.80 -19.87 -3.54
N TYR A 196 0.12 -20.16 -2.47
CA TYR A 196 -1.31 -19.90 -2.37
C TYR A 196 -1.67 -18.93 -1.25
N GLY A 197 -2.57 -18.01 -1.59
CA GLY A 197 -3.40 -17.26 -0.66
C GLY A 197 -4.84 -17.73 -0.84
N THR A 198 -5.55 -17.16 -1.83
CA THR A 198 -6.91 -17.62 -2.20
C THR A 198 -6.92 -18.90 -3.04
N GLY A 199 -5.80 -19.23 -3.69
CA GLY A 199 -5.70 -20.36 -4.61
C GLY A 199 -6.01 -20.05 -6.08
N GLY A 200 -6.46 -18.83 -6.40
CA GLY A 200 -6.86 -18.47 -7.77
C GLY A 200 -5.74 -18.64 -8.80
N THR A 201 -4.54 -18.16 -8.50
CA THR A 201 -3.37 -18.33 -9.39
C THR A 201 -3.02 -19.81 -9.57
N LEU A 202 -2.93 -20.57 -8.46
CA LEU A 202 -2.64 -21.99 -8.49
C LEU A 202 -3.63 -22.75 -9.36
N LYS A 203 -4.93 -22.55 -9.11
CA LYS A 203 -6.00 -23.24 -9.84
C LYS A 203 -6.02 -22.81 -11.31
N GLY A 204 -6.06 -21.51 -11.57
CA GLY A 204 -6.20 -20.99 -12.93
C GLY A 204 -5.00 -21.29 -13.83
N VAL A 205 -3.78 -21.05 -13.37
CA VAL A 205 -2.57 -21.36 -14.13
C VAL A 205 -2.36 -22.87 -14.22
N GLY A 206 -2.57 -23.59 -13.13
CA GLY A 206 -2.41 -25.04 -13.09
C GLY A 206 -3.31 -25.77 -14.09
N GLN A 207 -4.58 -25.40 -14.21
CA GLN A 207 -5.51 -25.98 -15.19
C GLN A 207 -4.99 -25.80 -16.62
N VAL A 208 -4.60 -24.58 -17.00
CA VAL A 208 -4.12 -24.30 -18.36
C VAL A 208 -2.80 -25.03 -18.65
N LEU A 209 -1.87 -25.08 -17.68
CA LEU A 209 -0.61 -25.81 -17.87
C LEU A 209 -0.84 -27.31 -18.01
N ARG A 210 -1.78 -27.92 -17.28
CA ARG A 210 -2.12 -29.33 -17.45
C ARG A 210 -2.67 -29.64 -18.83
N GLU A 211 -3.40 -28.71 -19.44
CA GLU A 211 -3.96 -28.87 -20.79
C GLU A 211 -2.92 -28.60 -21.91
N ALA A 212 -2.19 -27.46 -21.78
CA ALA A 212 -1.33 -26.99 -22.87
C ALA A 212 0.10 -27.52 -22.82
N GLN A 213 0.64 -27.78 -21.61
CA GLN A 213 2.01 -28.26 -21.35
C GLN A 213 2.04 -29.27 -20.19
N PRO A 214 1.46 -30.46 -20.32
CA PRO A 214 1.30 -31.42 -19.22
C PRO A 214 2.63 -31.89 -18.60
N GLU A 215 3.74 -31.76 -19.31
CA GLU A 215 5.09 -32.06 -18.78
C GLU A 215 5.63 -31.01 -17.81
N THR A 216 5.05 -29.79 -17.82
CA THR A 216 5.46 -28.73 -16.88
C THR A 216 5.11 -29.14 -15.46
N LYS A 217 6.12 -29.17 -14.58
CA LYS A 217 5.93 -29.42 -13.14
C LYS A 217 5.49 -28.16 -12.43
N LEU A 218 4.48 -28.26 -11.58
CA LEU A 218 4.01 -27.18 -10.74
C LEU A 218 4.49 -27.40 -9.31
N LEU A 219 5.34 -26.50 -8.83
CA LEU A 219 5.87 -26.50 -7.46
C LEU A 219 5.11 -25.48 -6.62
N LEU A 220 4.39 -25.97 -5.61
CA LEU A 220 3.63 -25.17 -4.68
C LEU A 220 4.45 -24.88 -3.42
N CYS A 221 4.39 -23.64 -2.92
CA CYS A 221 5.09 -23.21 -1.73
C CYS A 221 4.13 -22.95 -0.58
N GLU A 222 4.56 -23.31 0.63
CA GLU A 222 3.81 -23.17 1.88
C GLU A 222 4.73 -22.69 3.02
N PRO A 223 4.25 -21.91 4.03
CA PRO A 223 5.08 -21.53 5.17
C PRO A 223 5.46 -22.73 6.03
N SER A 224 6.71 -22.81 6.45
CA SER A 224 7.21 -23.92 7.28
C SER A 224 6.55 -24.00 8.68
N ASN A 225 6.10 -22.85 9.21
CA ASN A 225 5.42 -22.77 10.50
C ASN A 225 3.88 -22.80 10.41
N ALA A 226 3.33 -22.85 9.19
CA ALA A 226 1.90 -23.02 8.94
C ALA A 226 1.68 -23.99 7.77
N PRO A 227 2.09 -25.28 7.91
CA PRO A 227 2.07 -26.26 6.82
C PRO A 227 0.70 -26.95 6.72
N LEU A 228 -0.33 -26.19 6.31
CA LEU A 228 -1.72 -26.66 6.32
C LEU A 228 -1.92 -27.85 5.40
N LEU A 229 -1.42 -27.78 4.15
CA LEU A 229 -1.55 -28.86 3.18
C LEU A 229 -0.75 -30.10 3.57
N LEU A 230 0.48 -29.90 4.07
CA LEU A 230 1.31 -31.02 4.56
C LEU A 230 0.65 -31.76 5.72
N SER A 231 -0.10 -31.06 6.56
CA SER A 231 -0.78 -31.65 7.71
C SER A 231 -1.84 -32.69 7.31
N GLY A 232 -2.37 -32.60 6.08
CA GLY A 232 -3.46 -33.45 5.61
C GLY A 232 -4.82 -33.20 6.29
N VAL A 233 -4.89 -32.23 7.21
CA VAL A 233 -6.15 -31.84 7.88
C VAL A 233 -6.92 -30.94 6.91
N LYS A 234 -8.19 -31.29 6.68
CA LYS A 234 -9.09 -30.49 5.83
C LYS A 234 -9.70 -29.35 6.60
N THR A 235 -10.03 -28.28 5.91
CA THR A 235 -10.87 -27.23 6.46
C THR A 235 -12.34 -27.68 6.44
N ASP A 236 -13.03 -27.48 7.53
CA ASP A 236 -14.46 -27.71 7.61
C ASP A 236 -15.20 -26.49 7.06
N TYR A 237 -16.04 -26.71 6.07
CA TYR A 237 -16.94 -25.70 5.52
C TYR A 237 -18.37 -25.96 6.04
N ALA A 238 -19.11 -24.90 6.31
CA ALA A 238 -20.53 -24.99 6.61
C ALA A 238 -21.33 -25.38 5.34
N ASP A 239 -22.59 -25.82 5.52
CA ASP A 239 -23.45 -26.24 4.41
C ASP A 239 -23.68 -25.15 3.34
N ASP A 240 -23.53 -23.88 3.71
CA ASP A 240 -23.61 -22.72 2.80
C ASP A 240 -22.28 -22.40 2.09
N GLY A 241 -21.25 -23.22 2.27
CA GLY A 241 -19.91 -23.04 1.72
C GLY A 241 -19.05 -22.02 2.48
N SER A 242 -19.55 -21.40 3.55
CA SER A 242 -18.77 -20.48 4.36
C SER A 242 -17.78 -21.26 5.24
N ILE A 243 -16.64 -20.60 5.49
CA ILE A 243 -15.59 -21.17 6.37
C ILE A 243 -16.14 -21.23 7.79
N THR A 244 -15.95 -22.39 8.46
CA THR A 244 -16.27 -22.51 9.89
C THR A 244 -15.43 -21.52 10.70
N LYS A 245 -15.92 -21.13 11.88
CA LYS A 245 -15.32 -20.08 12.71
C LYS A 245 -13.96 -20.45 13.32
N GLU A 246 -13.50 -21.67 13.19
CA GLU A 246 -12.29 -22.16 13.82
C GLU A 246 -11.11 -22.07 12.85
N SER A 247 -10.00 -21.50 13.34
CA SER A 247 -8.72 -21.50 12.61
C SER A 247 -8.20 -22.92 12.48
N HIS A 248 -7.58 -23.24 11.35
CA HIS A 248 -6.95 -24.54 11.10
C HIS A 248 -5.96 -24.92 12.24
N PRO A 249 -5.97 -26.14 12.76
CA PRO A 249 -5.25 -26.51 14.00
C PRO A 249 -3.73 -26.33 13.93
N VAL A 250 -3.14 -26.46 12.74
CA VAL A 250 -1.69 -26.26 12.55
C VAL A 250 -1.32 -24.83 12.12
N PHE A 251 -2.30 -23.96 11.90
CA PHE A 251 -2.01 -22.59 11.53
C PHE A 251 -1.25 -21.83 12.63
N ARG A 252 -0.23 -21.11 12.22
CA ARG A 252 0.49 -20.14 13.05
C ARG A 252 0.73 -18.87 12.25
N PRO A 253 0.71 -17.70 12.88
CA PRO A 253 1.08 -16.46 12.20
C PRO A 253 2.47 -16.56 11.58
N HIS A 254 2.62 -16.02 10.37
CA HIS A 254 3.87 -16.05 9.61
C HIS A 254 4.13 -14.73 8.87
N LEU A 255 5.39 -14.49 8.49
CA LEU A 255 5.81 -13.25 7.82
C LEU A 255 5.44 -13.18 6.34
N LEU A 256 5.01 -14.28 5.73
CA LEU A 256 4.65 -14.40 4.32
C LEU A 256 3.24 -13.82 4.08
N GLN A 257 3.14 -12.49 4.06
CA GLN A 257 1.84 -11.82 3.93
C GLN A 257 1.17 -12.17 2.60
N GLY A 258 -0.12 -12.52 2.68
CA GLY A 258 -0.92 -12.91 1.51
C GLY A 258 -0.83 -14.39 1.15
N TRP A 259 0.00 -15.18 1.83
CA TRP A 259 0.01 -16.63 1.75
C TRP A 259 -0.93 -17.24 2.81
N THR A 260 -1.23 -18.49 2.62
CA THR A 260 -1.81 -19.43 3.58
C THR A 260 -2.63 -18.76 4.68
N PRO A 261 -3.92 -18.49 4.44
CA PRO A 261 -4.83 -18.03 5.49
C PRO A 261 -4.95 -19.10 6.59
N ASP A 262 -5.67 -18.79 7.66
CA ASP A 262 -5.90 -19.73 8.77
C ASP A 262 -6.87 -20.88 8.45
N PHE A 263 -7.05 -21.17 7.17
CA PHE A 263 -7.84 -22.27 6.60
C PHE A 263 -7.28 -22.67 5.22
N VAL A 264 -7.64 -23.82 4.69
CA VAL A 264 -7.33 -24.24 3.31
C VAL A 264 -8.46 -23.77 2.41
N PRO A 265 -8.24 -22.80 1.48
CA PRO A 265 -9.30 -22.32 0.58
C PRO A 265 -9.87 -23.41 -0.34
N ALA A 266 -11.14 -23.32 -0.68
CA ALA A 266 -11.81 -24.28 -1.57
C ALA A 266 -11.10 -24.46 -2.92
N MET A 267 -10.56 -23.40 -3.51
CA MET A 267 -9.78 -23.46 -4.75
C MET A 267 -8.48 -24.26 -4.59
N VAL A 268 -7.85 -24.20 -3.41
CA VAL A 268 -6.64 -24.96 -3.09
C VAL A 268 -6.97 -26.44 -2.85
N GLU A 269 -8.07 -26.73 -2.15
CA GLU A 269 -8.59 -28.09 -2.02
C GLU A 269 -8.88 -28.70 -3.40
N HIS A 270 -9.58 -27.96 -4.25
CA HIS A 270 -9.85 -28.39 -5.63
C HIS A 270 -8.53 -28.69 -6.37
N ALA A 271 -7.53 -27.80 -6.30
CA ALA A 271 -6.24 -28.00 -6.94
C ALA A 271 -5.53 -29.26 -6.43
N THR A 272 -5.62 -29.55 -5.13
CA THR A 272 -5.06 -30.76 -4.52
C THR A 272 -5.79 -32.03 -5.01
N GLN A 273 -7.11 -32.02 -5.02
CA GLN A 273 -7.93 -33.14 -5.44
C GLN A 273 -7.73 -33.50 -6.94
N HIS A 274 -7.46 -32.50 -7.77
CA HIS A 274 -7.27 -32.68 -9.22
C HIS A 274 -5.80 -32.74 -9.65
N GLY A 275 -4.86 -32.83 -8.71
CA GLY A 275 -3.44 -32.96 -9.03
C GLY A 275 -2.87 -31.79 -9.83
N LEU A 276 -3.31 -30.54 -9.53
CA LEU A 276 -2.86 -29.37 -10.26
C LEU A 276 -1.43 -28.93 -9.88
N TYR A 277 -0.84 -29.52 -8.83
CA TYR A 277 0.58 -29.34 -8.50
C TYR A 277 1.26 -30.69 -8.28
N ASP A 278 2.57 -30.75 -8.53
CA ASP A 278 3.38 -31.98 -8.48
C ASP A 278 4.20 -32.08 -7.18
N GLU A 279 4.63 -30.92 -6.66
CA GLU A 279 5.51 -30.84 -5.52
C GLU A 279 5.00 -29.77 -4.53
N LEU A 280 5.17 -30.02 -3.23
CA LEU A 280 4.92 -29.07 -2.16
C LEU A 280 6.21 -28.87 -1.38
N GLN A 281 6.66 -27.62 -1.24
CA GLN A 281 7.84 -27.27 -0.49
C GLN A 281 7.58 -26.12 0.48
N HIS A 282 8.40 -26.05 1.54
CA HIS A 282 8.23 -25.12 2.65
C HIS A 282 9.38 -24.14 2.72
N VAL A 283 9.08 -22.94 3.26
CA VAL A 283 10.03 -21.85 3.49
C VAL A 283 9.69 -21.15 4.79
N SER A 284 10.71 -20.72 5.53
CA SER A 284 10.54 -19.88 6.73
C SER A 284 10.37 -18.41 6.36
N GLY A 285 9.83 -17.63 7.31
CA GLY A 285 9.72 -16.19 7.15
C GLY A 285 11.07 -15.50 6.98
N ASP A 286 12.09 -15.95 7.72
CA ASP A 286 13.45 -15.38 7.68
C ASP A 286 14.12 -15.66 6.33
N GLU A 287 14.00 -16.86 5.80
CA GLU A 287 14.49 -17.21 4.45
C GLU A 287 13.81 -16.35 3.37
N ALA A 288 12.53 -16.09 3.53
CA ALA A 288 11.75 -15.27 2.61
C ALA A 288 12.18 -13.79 2.65
N VAL A 289 12.40 -13.23 3.84
CA VAL A 289 12.92 -11.87 4.03
C VAL A 289 14.31 -11.73 3.42
N ALA A 290 15.23 -12.64 3.78
CA ALA A 290 16.59 -12.61 3.25
C ALA A 290 16.63 -12.69 1.73
N MET A 291 15.80 -13.56 1.12
CA MET A 291 15.74 -13.70 -0.34
C MET A 291 15.10 -12.49 -1.02
N ALA A 292 14.10 -11.85 -0.44
CA ALA A 292 13.53 -10.61 -1.01
C ALA A 292 14.56 -9.48 -1.02
N GLN A 293 15.36 -9.34 0.04
CA GLN A 293 16.45 -8.37 0.12
C GLN A 293 17.58 -8.70 -0.87
N GLU A 294 17.94 -9.97 -0.98
CA GLU A 294 18.98 -10.41 -1.92
C GLU A 294 18.55 -10.20 -3.38
N LEU A 295 17.31 -10.49 -3.73
CA LEU A 295 16.74 -10.22 -5.05
C LEU A 295 16.85 -8.74 -5.42
N ALA A 296 16.51 -7.85 -4.47
CA ALA A 296 16.59 -6.41 -4.68
C ALA A 296 18.04 -5.95 -4.91
N ARG A 297 19.00 -6.45 -4.11
CA ARG A 297 20.43 -6.07 -4.20
C ARG A 297 21.11 -6.63 -5.44
N SER A 298 20.76 -7.86 -5.82
CA SER A 298 21.46 -8.58 -6.89
C SER A 298 20.83 -8.38 -8.26
N GLU A 299 19.50 -8.28 -8.36
CA GLU A 299 18.80 -8.20 -9.65
C GLU A 299 18.03 -6.88 -9.84
N GLY A 300 17.95 -6.03 -8.81
CA GLY A 300 17.19 -4.78 -8.85
C GLY A 300 15.66 -4.99 -8.86
N ILE A 301 15.18 -6.18 -8.45
CA ILE A 301 13.76 -6.52 -8.45
C ILE A 301 13.21 -6.40 -7.03
N PHE A 302 12.23 -5.52 -6.86
CA PHE A 302 11.68 -5.17 -5.56
C PHE A 302 10.35 -5.90 -5.32
N THR A 303 10.33 -6.84 -4.38
CA THR A 303 9.15 -7.69 -4.07
C THR A 303 8.89 -7.75 -2.57
N GLY A 304 7.66 -8.13 -2.18
CA GLY A 304 7.32 -8.43 -0.80
C GLY A 304 7.89 -9.76 -0.30
N THR A 305 7.66 -10.08 0.99
CA THR A 305 8.10 -11.35 1.61
C THR A 305 7.54 -12.58 0.92
N SER A 306 6.35 -12.48 0.36
CA SER A 306 5.71 -13.54 -0.45
C SER A 306 6.53 -13.89 -1.69
N GLY A 307 7.01 -12.89 -2.43
CA GLY A 307 7.88 -13.08 -3.60
C GLY A 307 9.25 -13.65 -3.22
N GLY A 308 9.83 -13.16 -2.12
CA GLY A 308 11.08 -13.71 -1.57
C GLY A 308 10.95 -15.19 -1.21
N GLY A 309 9.84 -15.58 -0.58
CA GLY A 309 9.58 -16.98 -0.21
C GLY A 309 9.46 -17.91 -1.41
N VAL A 310 8.68 -17.53 -2.44
CA VAL A 310 8.58 -18.34 -3.67
C VAL A 310 9.93 -18.46 -4.35
N LEU A 311 10.68 -17.34 -4.44
CA LEU A 311 11.97 -17.33 -5.10
C LEU A 311 13.01 -18.19 -4.35
N HIS A 312 13.03 -18.14 -3.01
CA HIS A 312 13.91 -18.99 -2.23
C HIS A 312 13.72 -20.48 -2.55
N VAL A 313 12.46 -20.94 -2.53
CA VAL A 313 12.10 -22.31 -2.89
C VAL A 313 12.47 -22.62 -4.34
N ALA A 314 12.18 -21.71 -5.25
CA ALA A 314 12.48 -21.86 -6.67
C ALA A 314 13.98 -22.02 -6.96
N LEU A 315 14.84 -21.19 -6.35
CA LEU A 315 16.29 -21.26 -6.52
C LEU A 315 16.88 -22.52 -5.88
N ARG A 316 16.36 -22.94 -4.71
CA ARG A 316 16.73 -24.22 -4.09
C ARG A 316 16.39 -25.40 -5.00
N LYS A 317 15.22 -25.38 -5.66
CA LYS A 317 14.84 -26.39 -6.66
C LYS A 317 15.71 -26.29 -7.90
N ALA A 318 15.91 -25.08 -8.44
CA ALA A 318 16.70 -24.84 -9.64
C ALA A 318 18.13 -25.43 -9.54
N ALA A 319 18.74 -25.34 -8.36
CA ALA A 319 20.08 -25.91 -8.11
C ALA A 319 20.15 -27.46 -8.28
N THR A 320 19.00 -28.13 -8.33
CA THR A 320 18.91 -29.60 -8.51
C THR A 320 18.53 -30.01 -9.95
N LEU A 321 18.26 -29.05 -10.82
CA LEU A 321 17.78 -29.31 -12.16
C LEU A 321 18.94 -29.53 -13.16
N ALA A 322 18.63 -30.22 -14.23
CA ALA A 322 19.58 -30.42 -15.33
C ALA A 322 19.87 -29.10 -16.06
N GLU A 323 21.06 -28.99 -16.64
CA GLU A 323 21.43 -27.89 -17.52
C GLU A 323 20.43 -27.76 -18.67
N GLY A 324 20.06 -26.52 -19.03
CA GLY A 324 19.06 -26.21 -20.04
C GLY A 324 17.62 -26.11 -19.51
N SER A 325 17.38 -26.51 -18.24
CA SER A 325 16.05 -26.39 -17.62
C SER A 325 15.58 -24.94 -17.52
N THR A 326 14.27 -24.74 -17.60
CA THR A 326 13.63 -23.43 -17.54
C THR A 326 12.53 -23.40 -16.49
N MET A 327 12.50 -22.33 -15.69
CA MET A 327 11.55 -22.15 -14.60
C MET A 327 10.93 -20.75 -14.65
N VAL A 328 9.62 -20.67 -14.39
CA VAL A 328 8.89 -19.43 -14.16
C VAL A 328 8.43 -19.36 -12.71
N VAL A 329 8.73 -18.26 -12.05
CA VAL A 329 8.45 -18.01 -10.62
C VAL A 329 7.48 -16.82 -10.50
N MET A 330 6.39 -17.00 -9.77
CA MET A 330 5.41 -15.95 -9.53
C MET A 330 5.87 -14.98 -8.44
N LEU A 331 6.15 -13.71 -8.78
CA LEU A 331 6.35 -12.64 -7.80
C LEU A 331 5.06 -11.81 -7.69
N PRO A 332 4.31 -11.94 -6.59
CA PRO A 332 2.92 -11.47 -6.56
C PRO A 332 2.75 -9.97 -6.37
N ASP A 333 3.74 -9.24 -5.87
CA ASP A 333 3.62 -7.81 -5.59
C ASP A 333 4.97 -7.07 -5.45
N THR A 334 4.90 -5.79 -5.08
CA THR A 334 6.05 -4.91 -4.80
C THR A 334 6.36 -4.82 -3.31
N GLY A 335 7.63 -4.54 -2.96
CA GLY A 335 8.12 -4.39 -1.60
C GLY A 335 7.66 -3.13 -0.86
N GLU A 336 7.25 -2.07 -1.56
CA GLU A 336 6.86 -0.78 -0.95
C GLU A 336 5.77 -0.88 0.12
N ARG A 337 4.92 -1.89 0.03
CA ARG A 337 3.79 -2.10 0.96
C ARG A 337 4.19 -2.68 2.30
N TYR A 338 5.48 -2.99 2.45
CA TYR A 338 6.04 -3.68 3.60
C TYR A 338 7.02 -2.83 4.38
N LEU A 339 7.13 -1.51 4.09
CA LEU A 339 8.06 -0.56 4.72
C LEU A 339 7.97 -0.55 6.26
N SER A 340 6.80 -0.81 6.83
CA SER A 340 6.59 -0.89 8.28
C SER A 340 6.58 -2.32 8.82
N THR A 341 7.23 -3.26 8.13
CA THR A 341 7.28 -4.69 8.50
C THR A 341 8.72 -5.16 8.65
N PRO A 342 8.96 -6.35 9.22
CA PRO A 342 10.30 -6.94 9.38
C PRO A 342 11.13 -7.03 8.09
N LEU A 343 10.54 -6.91 6.91
CA LEU A 343 11.30 -6.87 5.66
C LEU A 343 12.32 -5.71 5.61
N PHE A 344 12.06 -4.62 6.36
CA PHE A 344 12.87 -3.41 6.36
C PHE A 344 13.52 -3.08 7.71
N ASP A 345 13.40 -3.97 8.72
CA ASP A 345 13.93 -3.68 10.06
C ASP A 345 15.44 -3.39 10.07
N ASP A 346 16.19 -4.06 9.18
CA ASP A 346 17.63 -3.88 9.05
C ASP A 346 18.04 -2.77 8.05
N VAL A 347 17.07 -2.06 7.46
CA VAL A 347 17.33 -0.99 6.50
C VAL A 347 17.31 0.35 7.23
N PRO A 348 18.48 1.01 7.40
CA PRO A 348 18.56 2.26 8.14
C PRO A 348 17.85 3.40 7.39
N ALA A 349 17.15 4.26 8.14
CA ALA A 349 16.59 5.50 7.59
C ALA A 349 17.59 6.67 7.65
N ASP A 350 18.53 6.62 8.59
CA ASP A 350 19.60 7.61 8.75
C ASP A 350 20.87 7.11 8.06
N MET A 351 21.83 8.01 7.83
CA MET A 351 23.13 7.64 7.27
C MET A 351 23.86 6.61 8.13
N THR A 352 24.34 5.57 7.48
CA THR A 352 25.25 4.59 8.08
C THR A 352 26.60 5.21 8.41
N ALA A 353 27.41 4.54 9.21
CA ALA A 353 28.78 5.01 9.50
C ALA A 353 29.64 5.11 8.23
N GLU A 354 29.44 4.22 7.26
CA GLU A 354 30.11 4.24 5.97
C GLU A 354 29.70 5.47 5.15
N GLU A 355 28.40 5.77 5.08
CA GLU A 355 27.87 6.96 4.38
C GLU A 355 28.30 8.25 5.07
N GLN A 356 28.38 8.27 6.42
CA GLN A 356 28.91 9.39 7.17
C GLN A 356 30.39 9.65 6.82
N ALA A 357 31.19 8.60 6.71
CA ALA A 357 32.59 8.71 6.32
C ALA A 357 32.78 9.28 4.90
N LEU A 358 31.84 9.05 3.98
CA LEU A 358 31.88 9.61 2.62
C LEU A 358 31.75 11.14 2.59
N VAL A 359 31.06 11.72 3.58
CA VAL A 359 30.84 13.18 3.64
C VAL A 359 31.75 13.87 4.67
N GLU A 360 32.55 13.11 5.42
CA GLU A 360 33.47 13.65 6.41
C GLU A 360 34.51 14.57 5.74
N GLY A 361 34.67 15.78 6.28
CA GLY A 361 35.61 16.77 5.75
C GLY A 361 35.14 17.48 4.48
N LEU A 362 33.96 17.19 3.95
CA LEU A 362 33.38 18.00 2.90
C LEU A 362 32.94 19.36 3.46
N PRO A 363 33.09 20.46 2.69
CA PRO A 363 32.58 21.75 3.11
C PRO A 363 31.06 21.63 3.25
N GLU A 364 30.48 22.22 4.32
CA GLU A 364 29.02 22.34 4.43
C GLU A 364 28.48 22.93 3.14
N THR A 365 27.57 22.19 2.50
CA THR A 365 26.86 22.69 1.31
C THR A 365 25.92 23.81 1.77
N VAL A 366 26.42 25.02 1.73
CA VAL A 366 25.57 26.21 1.91
C VAL A 366 24.68 26.28 0.68
N ALA A 367 23.38 26.06 0.85
CA ALA A 367 22.43 26.45 -0.19
C ALA A 367 22.72 27.92 -0.51
N PHE A 368 22.95 28.25 -1.78
CA PHE A 368 23.15 29.64 -2.20
C PHE A 368 21.82 30.37 -2.00
N PRO A 369 21.57 31.02 -0.84
CA PRO A 369 20.34 31.79 -0.70
C PRO A 369 20.45 32.96 -1.68
N GLN A 370 19.50 33.07 -2.57
CA GLN A 370 19.34 34.32 -3.32
C GLN A 370 19.25 35.43 -2.27
N PRO A 371 20.09 36.49 -2.38
CA PRO A 371 19.99 37.59 -1.44
C PRO A 371 18.57 38.15 -1.50
N LEU A 372 17.96 38.28 -0.34
CA LEU A 372 16.65 38.91 -0.27
C LEU A 372 16.77 40.38 -0.71
N PRO A 373 15.78 40.92 -1.40
CA PRO A 373 15.73 42.35 -1.67
C PRO A 373 15.63 43.11 -0.33
N GLU A 374 16.11 44.33 -0.31
CA GLU A 374 15.87 45.21 0.84
C GLU A 374 14.35 45.40 1.07
N PRO A 375 13.91 45.37 2.32
CA PRO A 375 12.53 45.68 2.65
C PRO A 375 12.16 47.09 2.15
N ASN A 376 10.99 47.24 1.53
CA ASN A 376 10.50 48.51 1.05
C ASN A 376 9.17 48.91 1.70
N ASP A 377 8.71 50.15 1.51
CA ASP A 377 7.52 50.63 2.18
C ASP A 377 6.26 49.86 1.78
N GLU A 378 6.17 49.37 0.52
CA GLU A 378 5.04 48.55 0.09
C GLU A 378 5.00 47.20 0.83
N GLY A 379 6.15 46.54 0.98
CA GLY A 379 6.25 45.27 1.73
C GLY A 379 5.95 45.44 3.21
N ARG A 380 6.50 46.50 3.84
CA ARG A 380 6.22 46.84 5.25
C ARG A 380 4.74 47.11 5.48
N ALA A 381 4.11 47.92 4.61
CA ALA A 381 2.70 48.22 4.71
C ALA A 381 1.83 46.96 4.56
N LEU A 382 2.11 46.11 3.58
CA LEU A 382 1.38 44.87 3.37
C LEU A 382 1.50 43.92 4.57
N VAL A 383 2.71 43.74 5.12
CA VAL A 383 2.93 42.90 6.31
C VAL A 383 2.18 43.47 7.52
N ALA A 384 2.26 44.78 7.75
CA ALA A 384 1.57 45.43 8.86
C ALA A 384 0.03 45.32 8.73
N GLU A 385 -0.51 45.53 7.54
CA GLU A 385 -1.94 45.35 7.24
C GLU A 385 -2.37 43.92 7.47
N PHE A 386 -1.61 42.95 6.97
CA PHE A 386 -1.93 41.52 7.16
C PHE A 386 -1.88 41.13 8.64
N VAL A 387 -0.83 41.50 9.36
CA VAL A 387 -0.68 41.17 10.79
C VAL A 387 -1.82 41.76 11.63
N ALA A 388 -2.36 42.93 11.22
CA ALA A 388 -3.48 43.54 11.89
C ALA A 388 -4.86 43.08 11.38
N SER A 389 -4.93 42.29 10.32
CA SER A 389 -6.19 41.92 9.65
C SER A 389 -7.06 40.95 10.43
N ASP A 390 -6.47 40.15 11.33
CA ASP A 390 -7.18 39.17 12.14
C ASP A 390 -6.51 38.98 13.51
N LYS A 391 -7.23 38.33 14.43
CA LYS A 391 -6.75 38.03 15.77
C LYS A 391 -5.57 37.07 15.80
N VAL A 392 -5.56 36.11 14.89
CA VAL A 392 -4.45 35.18 14.68
C VAL A 392 -4.09 35.16 13.20
N THR A 393 -2.86 35.56 12.92
CA THR A 393 -2.34 35.59 11.56
C THR A 393 -1.04 34.79 11.45
N VAL A 394 -0.82 34.16 10.31
CA VAL A 394 0.34 33.30 10.08
C VAL A 394 0.98 33.67 8.74
N VAL A 395 2.21 34.17 8.80
CA VAL A 395 3.04 34.33 7.59
C VAL A 395 3.77 33.03 7.34
N ALA A 396 3.62 32.47 6.14
CA ALA A 396 3.97 31.09 5.83
C ALA A 396 4.51 30.94 4.40
N MET A 397 4.94 29.71 4.08
CA MET A 397 5.26 29.22 2.74
C MET A 397 4.34 28.04 2.42
N GLU A 398 3.91 27.91 1.16
CA GLU A 398 3.01 26.83 0.71
C GLU A 398 3.63 25.43 0.88
N SER A 399 4.94 25.30 0.58
CA SER A 399 5.66 24.02 0.62
C SER A 399 6.32 23.71 1.96
N CYS A 400 6.07 24.50 3.01
CA CYS A 400 6.74 24.38 4.29
C CYS A 400 6.00 23.43 5.25
N GLU A 401 6.61 22.29 5.60
CA GLU A 401 6.03 21.30 6.52
C GLU A 401 5.77 21.88 7.93
N PHE A 402 6.62 22.79 8.41
CA PHE A 402 6.39 23.49 9.67
C PHE A 402 5.20 24.46 9.60
N CYS A 403 4.97 25.08 8.44
CA CYS A 403 3.80 25.90 8.23
C CYS A 403 2.52 25.03 8.29
N TRP A 404 2.55 23.86 7.67
CA TRP A 404 1.45 22.89 7.77
C TRP A 404 1.24 22.39 9.20
N THR A 405 2.31 22.24 9.98
CA THR A 405 2.22 21.91 11.42
C THR A 405 1.45 22.98 12.19
N ALA A 406 1.80 24.26 12.00
CA ALA A 406 1.11 25.36 12.65
C ALA A 406 -0.39 25.39 12.28
N PHE A 407 -0.72 25.23 11.02
CA PHE A 407 -2.11 25.20 10.56
C PHE A 407 -2.90 24.05 11.17
N LYS A 408 -2.37 22.81 11.11
CA LYS A 408 -3.03 21.64 11.70
C LYS A 408 -3.22 21.75 13.19
N PHE A 409 -2.25 22.31 13.89
CA PHE A 409 -2.33 22.50 15.32
C PHE A 409 -3.39 23.55 15.68
N LEU A 410 -3.39 24.73 15.01
CA LEU A 410 -4.39 25.78 15.25
C LEU A 410 -5.80 25.28 14.93
N ASP A 411 -5.97 24.53 13.82
CA ASP A 411 -7.24 23.92 13.46
C ASP A 411 -7.71 22.89 14.54
N ALA A 412 -6.79 22.08 15.07
CA ALA A 412 -7.11 21.07 16.09
C ALA A 412 -7.62 21.70 17.40
N ILE A 413 -7.06 22.83 17.79
CA ILE A 413 -7.50 23.58 18.99
C ILE A 413 -8.65 24.56 18.70
N GLY A 414 -9.21 24.55 17.48
CA GLY A 414 -10.37 25.38 17.11
C GLY A 414 -10.07 26.87 16.95
N VAL A 415 -8.82 27.25 16.68
CA VAL A 415 -8.41 28.65 16.52
C VAL A 415 -8.49 29.06 15.05
N ALA A 416 -9.46 29.92 14.75
CA ALA A 416 -9.55 30.55 13.45
C ALA A 416 -8.31 31.43 13.20
N HIS A 417 -7.73 31.34 11.99
CA HIS A 417 -6.52 32.08 11.65
C HIS A 417 -6.46 32.44 10.18
N SER A 418 -5.89 33.59 9.86
CA SER A 418 -5.60 34.02 8.51
C SER A 418 -4.18 33.66 8.06
N LYS A 419 -3.99 33.38 6.78
CA LYS A 419 -2.71 32.90 6.19
C LYS A 419 -2.24 33.85 5.11
N LEU A 420 -0.93 34.18 5.13
CA LEU A 420 -0.24 34.84 4.05
C LEU A 420 0.92 33.96 3.60
N ASN A 421 0.75 33.28 2.47
CA ASN A 421 1.81 32.48 1.86
C ASN A 421 2.58 33.37 0.89
N PHE A 422 3.72 33.92 1.31
CA PHE A 422 4.46 34.87 0.50
C PHE A 422 5.05 34.29 -0.79
N ASP A 423 5.13 32.97 -0.91
CA ASP A 423 5.55 32.22 -2.11
C ASP A 423 4.38 31.86 -3.04
N ALA A 424 3.15 32.30 -2.73
CA ALA A 424 2.00 32.09 -3.59
C ALA A 424 2.15 32.84 -4.93
N LEU A 425 1.50 32.30 -5.96
CA LEU A 425 1.60 32.80 -7.34
C LEU A 425 1.24 34.29 -7.46
N GLU A 426 0.32 34.79 -6.66
CA GLU A 426 -0.08 36.19 -6.63
C GLU A 426 1.05 37.16 -6.25
N TYR A 427 2.05 36.69 -5.50
CA TYR A 427 3.21 37.48 -5.08
C TYR A 427 4.46 37.24 -5.95
N ALA A 428 4.37 36.39 -6.98
CA ALA A 428 5.47 36.18 -7.92
C ALA A 428 5.84 37.41 -8.75
N PRO A 429 4.86 38.25 -9.23
CA PRO A 429 5.19 39.44 -10.03
C PRO A 429 6.10 40.41 -9.27
N LYS A 430 7.12 40.91 -9.94
CA LYS A 430 8.11 41.87 -9.41
C LYS A 430 8.82 41.39 -8.13
N ASN A 431 8.89 40.10 -7.95
CA ASN A 431 9.53 39.48 -6.77
C ASN A 431 8.89 39.94 -5.43
N LYS A 432 7.59 40.23 -5.44
CA LYS A 432 6.86 40.75 -4.29
C LYS A 432 6.90 39.82 -3.08
N GLY A 433 6.86 38.52 -3.32
CA GLY A 433 6.98 37.51 -2.23
C GLY A 433 8.27 37.64 -1.42
N ASN A 434 9.42 37.84 -2.09
CA ASN A 434 10.68 38.06 -1.37
C ASN A 434 10.75 39.42 -0.67
N VAL A 435 10.05 40.43 -1.16
CA VAL A 435 9.91 41.74 -0.46
C VAL A 435 9.08 41.54 0.81
N ILE A 436 7.95 40.82 0.74
CA ILE A 436 7.14 40.43 1.92
C ILE A 436 8.00 39.65 2.93
N ARG A 437 8.73 38.64 2.45
CA ARG A 437 9.64 37.84 3.27
C ARG A 437 10.68 38.72 4.01
N ALA A 438 11.34 39.62 3.29
CA ALA A 438 12.30 40.55 3.88
C ALA A 438 11.66 41.48 4.92
N SER A 439 10.48 42.01 4.63
CA SER A 439 9.75 42.92 5.54
C SER A 439 9.29 42.23 6.82
N VAL A 440 8.83 40.98 6.75
CA VAL A 440 8.43 40.25 7.96
C VAL A 440 9.66 39.83 8.79
N GLN A 441 10.78 39.51 8.14
CA GLN A 441 12.05 39.24 8.85
C GLN A 441 12.60 40.49 9.55
N GLU A 442 12.48 41.67 8.93
CA GLU A 442 12.82 42.93 9.59
C GLU A 442 11.93 43.19 10.81
N LEU A 443 10.62 42.89 10.71
CA LEU A 443 9.67 43.09 11.80
C LEU A 443 9.96 42.22 13.02
N THR A 444 10.37 40.97 12.83
CA THR A 444 10.45 39.95 13.88
C THR A 444 11.88 39.54 14.24
N ASP A 445 12.87 39.99 13.49
CA ASP A 445 14.27 39.52 13.55
C ASP A 445 14.39 37.98 13.43
N THR A 446 13.42 37.36 12.73
CA THR A 446 13.36 35.90 12.58
C THR A 446 13.37 35.48 11.13
N LYS A 447 14.28 34.55 10.77
CA LYS A 447 14.48 34.08 9.36
C LYS A 447 13.65 32.87 8.99
N THR A 448 13.11 32.15 9.97
CA THR A 448 12.37 30.89 9.78
C THR A 448 10.86 31.10 9.69
N PHE A 449 10.16 30.14 9.08
CA PHE A 449 8.70 30.13 8.92
C PHE A 449 8.12 28.81 9.45
N PRO A 450 6.83 28.80 9.89
CA PRO A 450 5.89 29.94 9.91
C PRO A 450 6.25 31.00 10.95
N GLN A 451 5.71 32.21 10.78
CA GLN A 451 5.70 33.24 11.80
C GLN A 451 4.27 33.50 12.23
N ILE A 452 3.97 33.27 13.50
CA ILE A 452 2.62 33.32 14.07
C ILE A 452 2.47 34.59 14.88
N PHE A 453 1.38 35.32 14.65
CA PHE A 453 1.04 36.52 15.40
C PHE A 453 -0.32 36.33 16.07
N VAL A 454 -0.43 36.79 17.32
CA VAL A 454 -1.68 36.84 18.08
C VAL A 454 -1.95 38.28 18.45
N ASN A 455 -3.08 38.83 18.03
CA ASN A 455 -3.45 40.23 18.21
C ASN A 455 -2.36 41.23 17.78
N GLY A 456 -1.65 40.90 16.69
CA GLY A 456 -0.55 41.70 16.16
C GLY A 456 0.83 41.45 16.77
N GLU A 457 0.92 40.69 17.85
CA GLU A 457 2.19 40.37 18.51
C GLU A 457 2.78 39.07 17.99
N PHE A 458 4.07 39.05 17.64
CA PHE A 458 4.80 37.87 17.21
C PHE A 458 5.00 36.90 18.38
N ILE A 459 4.51 35.68 18.25
CA ILE A 459 4.61 34.64 19.29
C ILE A 459 5.62 33.53 18.98
N GLY A 460 6.23 33.53 17.81
CA GLY A 460 7.18 32.51 17.37
C GLY A 460 6.71 31.69 16.18
N GLY A 461 7.41 30.56 15.93
CA GLY A 461 7.09 29.60 14.88
C GLY A 461 6.20 28.45 15.36
N ALA A 462 6.09 27.39 14.55
CA ALA A 462 5.27 26.21 14.86
C ALA A 462 5.74 25.51 16.16
N ALA A 463 7.05 25.32 16.32
CA ALA A 463 7.61 24.69 17.52
C ALA A 463 7.37 25.55 18.77
N ASP A 464 7.51 26.87 18.66
CA ASP A 464 7.27 27.79 19.76
C ASP A 464 5.80 27.76 20.20
N ALA A 465 4.86 27.72 19.28
CA ALA A 465 3.45 27.59 19.58
C ALA A 465 3.14 26.27 20.31
N CYS A 466 3.72 25.14 19.85
CA CYS A 466 3.59 23.85 20.53
C CYS A 466 4.19 23.87 21.96
N ILE A 467 5.35 24.48 22.13
CA ILE A 467 6.01 24.63 23.45
C ILE A 467 5.17 25.50 24.38
N LYS A 468 4.72 26.66 23.92
CA LYS A 468 3.85 27.56 24.69
C LYS A 468 2.54 26.89 25.11
N TRP A 469 1.96 26.07 24.21
CA TRP A 469 0.77 25.29 24.54
C TRP A 469 1.02 24.31 25.68
N LYS A 470 2.08 23.51 25.61
CA LYS A 470 2.43 22.54 26.68
C LYS A 470 2.72 23.20 28.01
N LYS A 471 3.25 24.41 27.99
CA LYS A 471 3.50 25.20 29.19
C LYS A 471 2.26 25.94 29.75
N GLY A 472 1.14 25.90 29.02
CA GLY A 472 -0.05 26.68 29.39
C GLY A 472 0.11 28.18 29.16
N GLU A 473 1.04 28.59 28.31
CA GLU A 473 1.35 29.99 27.99
C GLU A 473 0.57 30.52 26.79
N LEU A 474 0.19 29.62 25.83
CA LEU A 474 -0.51 30.01 24.62
C LEU A 474 -1.99 30.31 24.85
N GLN A 475 -2.64 29.52 25.70
CA GLN A 475 -4.08 29.65 26.00
C GLN A 475 -4.45 31.05 26.54
N PRO A 476 -3.76 31.62 27.55
CA PRO A 476 -4.05 32.95 28.01
C PRO A 476 -3.84 34.04 26.96
N LEU A 477 -2.87 33.88 26.06
CA LEU A 477 -2.63 34.82 24.95
C LEU A 477 -3.80 34.81 23.95
N LEU A 478 -4.32 33.64 23.62
CA LEU A 478 -5.47 33.47 22.74
C LEU A 478 -6.75 34.01 23.38
N GLU A 479 -6.98 33.71 24.67
CA GLU A 479 -8.12 34.23 25.44
C GLU A 479 -8.11 35.77 25.55
N ALA A 480 -6.95 36.34 25.80
CA ALA A 480 -6.78 37.80 25.86
C ALA A 480 -7.02 38.47 24.49
N ALA A 481 -6.74 37.77 23.41
CA ALA A 481 -7.08 38.19 22.04
C ALA A 481 -8.57 38.00 21.69
N GLY A 482 -9.35 37.35 22.55
CA GLY A 482 -10.74 37.01 22.31
C GLY A 482 -10.93 35.92 21.28
N VAL A 483 -9.98 34.96 21.24
CA VAL A 483 -10.01 33.81 20.32
C VAL A 483 -10.21 32.54 21.14
N GLY A 484 -11.14 31.70 20.69
CA GLY A 484 -11.51 30.48 21.40
C GLY A 484 -12.54 30.69 22.51
N ASP A 485 -13.22 29.64 22.86
CA ASP A 485 -14.24 29.61 23.93
C ASP A 485 -13.72 28.94 25.20
N GLY A 486 -12.40 28.70 25.32
CA GLY A 486 -11.76 27.99 26.40
C GLY A 486 -11.93 26.46 26.33
N SER A 487 -12.76 25.95 25.45
CA SER A 487 -12.94 24.49 25.25
C SER A 487 -11.84 23.87 24.41
N TRP A 488 -11.19 24.66 23.57
CA TRP A 488 -10.12 24.27 22.63
C TRP A 488 -10.48 23.02 21.82
N ASN A 489 -11.75 22.88 21.39
CA ASN A 489 -12.31 21.68 20.75
C ASN A 489 -12.09 20.39 21.57
N GLY A 490 -11.88 20.47 22.87
CA GLY A 490 -11.54 19.32 23.71
C GLY A 490 -10.20 18.67 23.37
N TYR A 491 -9.26 19.42 22.78
CA TYR A 491 -7.96 18.91 22.41
C TYR A 491 -7.12 18.54 23.62
N GLU A 492 -6.84 17.25 23.80
CA GLU A 492 -6.01 16.67 24.85
C GLU A 492 -4.70 16.06 24.31
N GLY A 493 -4.45 16.17 23.01
CA GLY A 493 -3.31 15.58 22.31
C GLY A 493 -1.97 16.26 22.61
N ASP A 494 -0.86 15.64 22.17
CA ASP A 494 0.47 16.26 22.18
C ASP A 494 0.64 17.11 20.91
N PRO A 495 0.76 18.46 21.01
CA PRO A 495 0.89 19.32 19.83
C PRO A 495 2.10 18.98 18.96
N PHE A 496 3.10 18.29 19.50
CA PHE A 496 4.26 17.85 18.75
C PHE A 496 3.95 16.70 17.76
N GLU A 497 2.80 16.04 17.86
CA GLU A 497 2.37 15.03 16.88
C GLU A 497 2.17 15.60 15.46
N PHE A 498 1.92 16.91 15.35
CA PHE A 498 1.79 17.61 14.07
C PHE A 498 3.12 17.96 13.42
N LEU A 499 4.24 17.88 14.13
CA LEU A 499 5.57 18.11 13.56
C LEU A 499 5.93 17.05 12.51
N PRO A 500 6.76 17.41 11.53
CA PRO A 500 7.26 16.45 10.56
C PRO A 500 7.85 15.21 11.22
N LYS A 501 7.52 14.01 10.71
CA LYS A 501 7.92 12.74 11.35
C LYS A 501 9.44 12.57 11.48
N TRP A 502 10.23 13.13 10.55
CA TRP A 502 11.69 13.08 10.60
C TRP A 502 12.27 13.83 11.81
N MET A 503 11.47 14.65 12.49
CA MET A 503 11.84 15.32 13.74
C MET A 503 11.58 14.49 15.01
N THR A 504 11.26 13.22 14.91
CA THR A 504 10.89 12.37 16.09
C THR A 504 11.96 12.33 17.17
N LYS A 505 13.23 12.56 16.84
CA LYS A 505 14.36 12.67 17.79
C LYS A 505 14.75 14.13 18.11
N ASN A 506 13.92 15.09 17.76
CA ASN A 506 14.24 16.51 17.92
C ASN A 506 14.31 16.89 19.39
N PRO A 507 15.40 17.52 19.85
CA PRO A 507 15.56 17.99 21.23
C PRO A 507 14.51 19.05 21.65
N LEU A 508 13.82 19.70 20.71
CA LEU A 508 12.70 20.59 21.01
C LEU A 508 11.49 19.89 21.64
N ARG A 509 11.36 18.56 21.47
CA ARG A 509 10.30 17.76 22.11
C ARG A 509 10.48 17.57 23.62
N THR A 510 11.69 17.76 24.12
CA THR A 510 12.05 17.54 25.54
C THR A 510 12.13 18.81 26.35
N ARG A 511 11.79 19.96 25.77
CA ARG A 511 11.81 21.27 26.45
C ARG A 511 10.46 21.67 27.00
#